data_5c3dfbcc7a372831997ab54bce430a70
#
_entry.id   5c3dfbcc7a372831997ab54bce430a70
#
_cell.length_a   1.000
_cell.length_b   1.000
_cell.length_c   1.000
_cell.angle_alpha   90.00
_cell.angle_beta   90.00
_cell.angle_gamma   90.00
#
_symmetry.space_group_name_H-M   'P 1'
#
loop_
_entity.id
_entity.type
_entity.pdbx_description
1 polymer ?
#
loop_
_entity_poly.entity_id
_entity_poly.type
_entity_poly.pdbx_seq_one_letter_code
_entity_poly.pdbx_strand_id
1 'polypeptide(L)'
;MNKKIILSIALLGIIAQTNAQQEEKHIEEVTIASKSAQKINKTGRNITLLTEKDLEKYQGQRLSDVLEQVPGLQISGNFNNNTETKVLGARGGSDANVIILIDGIPLQNVTGATSNIEDLRLLALDNISSIEILNGASSVLYGSNATTAVIDIKTKKYANGKELEVNVGARIASYDTYTQKVSFSGKSNVFSYLISGLNEKSEGLSAAKGNDTFDKDGYEKQNINVKFGVDLGKFDLNILGGWNHFLYKYDNGAFSDGTSRANDTQTYLGSNANYRYNIGKITLNTRYTETERIYENFNISGYKEAYKYLGFNSFMELYNELRVGDFLNFVAGIQHEDQRMDYYNTPFGENNLKLFLNRNNAHFSHFDVFANARLNYAFFYLDAGTRMTAHKSFGTHWIYNFNPYLYQEFGNWFGKAGYTIGTAFISPTLYQTFGDGQWTAPNDKLTPETNVSHEINFSFGKQNRSIVFNGAVYRRFQKDALSYGIDKYTNIEGLRTQGFEAGVDVRVNSFIKFGGNFSFVEKKTDNPESAMLRIPKQRANSYVEISTFKGNKINFTHTFIGRRHDVYYDSAFRPQNVYLSDFNLFNVGINQQINNNLNAYFQLNNFLNKDYVDVIGYTTKNRNFVFGIDYKF
;
A
#
# COMPACT_ATOMS: atom_id res chain seq x y z
N MET A 1 29.93 -5.46 -46.16
CA MET A 1 30.19 -6.87 -45.78
C MET A 1 29.45 -7.17 -44.49
N ASN A 2 28.37 -7.94 -44.63
CA ASN A 2 27.47 -8.31 -43.51
C ASN A 2 28.14 -9.34 -42.58
N LYS A 3 28.07 -9.14 -41.28
CA LYS A 3 28.19 -10.26 -40.34
C LYS A 3 27.01 -10.25 -39.39
N LYS A 4 26.06 -11.15 -39.67
CA LYS A 4 25.00 -11.57 -38.76
C LYS A 4 25.64 -12.33 -37.61
N ILE A 5 25.43 -11.85 -36.38
CA ILE A 5 25.71 -12.65 -35.19
C ILE A 5 24.42 -13.37 -34.84
N ILE A 6 24.36 -14.63 -35.20
CA ILE A 6 23.34 -15.58 -34.77
C ILE A 6 23.79 -16.09 -33.39
N LEU A 7 23.06 -15.72 -32.35
CA LEU A 7 23.24 -16.29 -31.02
C LEU A 7 22.50 -17.62 -30.96
N SER A 8 23.23 -18.73 -31.22
CA SER A 8 22.71 -20.08 -31.05
C SER A 8 22.71 -20.42 -29.56
N ILE A 9 21.53 -20.47 -28.96
CA ILE A 9 21.34 -21.06 -27.63
C ILE A 9 21.37 -22.58 -27.86
N ALA A 10 22.48 -23.21 -27.52
CA ALA A 10 22.61 -24.65 -27.47
C ALA A 10 21.83 -25.19 -26.28
N LEU A 11 20.72 -25.87 -26.55
CA LEU A 11 19.98 -26.67 -25.59
C LEU A 11 20.80 -27.91 -25.24
N LEU A 12 21.57 -27.87 -24.17
CA LEU A 12 22.15 -29.06 -23.57
C LEU A 12 21.12 -29.71 -22.66
N GLY A 13 20.43 -30.70 -23.19
CA GLY A 13 19.61 -31.61 -22.39
C GLY A 13 20.52 -32.51 -21.55
N ILE A 14 20.52 -32.29 -20.24
CA ILE A 14 20.95 -33.29 -19.27
C ILE A 14 19.69 -33.78 -18.57
N ILE A 15 19.22 -34.94 -19.00
CA ILE A 15 18.25 -35.73 -18.28
C ILE A 15 19.00 -36.37 -17.10
N ALA A 16 18.99 -35.74 -15.96
CA ALA A 16 19.31 -36.39 -14.70
C ALA A 16 17.98 -36.72 -14.03
N GLN A 17 17.51 -37.94 -14.17
CA GLN A 17 16.49 -38.51 -13.30
C GLN A 17 17.09 -38.62 -11.90
N THR A 18 16.77 -37.71 -11.03
CA THR A 18 16.82 -37.94 -9.59
C THR A 18 15.39 -37.81 -9.05
N ASN A 19 14.79 -38.96 -8.81
CA ASN A 19 13.59 -39.10 -8.00
C ASN A 19 13.93 -38.63 -6.57
N ALA A 20 13.63 -37.38 -6.29
CA ALA A 20 13.40 -36.85 -4.95
C ALA A 20 12.30 -35.78 -5.10
N GLN A 21 11.13 -36.25 -5.47
CA GLN A 21 9.90 -35.50 -5.30
C GLN A 21 9.59 -35.49 -3.79
N GLN A 22 10.19 -34.50 -3.07
CA GLN A 22 9.48 -33.97 -1.92
C GLN A 22 8.23 -33.31 -2.50
N GLU A 23 7.07 -33.93 -2.32
CA GLU A 23 5.79 -33.26 -2.43
C GLU A 23 5.87 -32.03 -1.52
N GLU A 24 6.18 -30.86 -2.07
CA GLU A 24 5.84 -29.58 -1.43
C GLU A 24 4.32 -29.66 -1.25
N LYS A 25 3.88 -29.92 -0.02
CA LYS A 25 2.48 -29.75 0.38
C LYS A 25 2.12 -28.33 -0.03
N HIS A 26 1.43 -28.20 -1.16
CA HIS A 26 0.87 -26.92 -1.58
C HIS A 26 -0.12 -26.50 -0.50
N ILE A 27 0.34 -25.64 0.40
CA ILE A 27 -0.54 -24.97 1.35
C ILE A 27 -1.49 -24.14 0.47
N GLU A 28 -2.76 -24.49 0.48
CA GLU A 28 -3.77 -23.70 -0.21
C GLU A 28 -3.73 -22.28 0.32
N GLU A 29 -3.41 -21.33 -0.57
CA GLU A 29 -3.37 -19.92 -0.21
C GLU A 29 -4.77 -19.50 0.25
N VAL A 30 -4.86 -18.95 1.45
CA VAL A 30 -6.12 -18.51 2.06
C VAL A 30 -6.05 -17.01 2.25
N THR A 31 -7.02 -16.29 1.73
CA THR A 31 -7.14 -14.83 1.93
C THR A 31 -8.07 -14.52 3.08
N ILE A 32 -7.74 -13.48 3.83
CA ILE A 32 -8.56 -12.95 4.93
C ILE A 32 -9.05 -11.52 4.65
N ALA A 33 -8.77 -10.95 3.47
CA ALA A 33 -9.15 -9.59 3.13
C ALA A 33 -10.67 -9.35 3.10
N SER A 34 -11.46 -10.41 3.07
CA SER A 34 -12.93 -10.34 3.21
C SER A 34 -13.43 -10.57 4.64
N LYS A 35 -12.57 -10.41 5.67
CA LYS A 35 -12.84 -10.70 7.10
C LYS A 35 -13.15 -12.17 7.40
N SER A 36 -13.03 -13.06 6.40
CA SER A 36 -13.19 -14.49 6.56
C SER A 36 -12.14 -15.25 5.75
N ALA A 37 -11.61 -16.32 6.33
CA ALA A 37 -10.63 -17.17 5.66
C ALA A 37 -11.26 -17.93 4.51
N GLN A 38 -10.66 -17.87 3.32
CA GLN A 38 -11.12 -18.56 2.11
C GLN A 38 -9.98 -18.81 1.13
N LYS A 39 -10.16 -19.79 0.27
CA LYS A 39 -9.23 -20.02 -0.84
C LYS A 39 -9.28 -18.85 -1.82
N ILE A 40 -8.14 -18.31 -2.20
CA ILE A 40 -8.06 -17.17 -3.12
C ILE A 40 -8.76 -17.46 -4.47
N ASN A 41 -8.70 -18.69 -4.97
CA ASN A 41 -9.36 -19.07 -6.21
C ASN A 41 -10.91 -19.01 -6.11
N LYS A 42 -11.46 -19.20 -4.89
CA LYS A 42 -12.91 -19.20 -4.61
C LYS A 42 -13.46 -17.84 -4.17
N THR A 43 -12.67 -16.77 -4.28
CA THR A 43 -13.16 -15.41 -4.00
C THR A 43 -13.80 -14.81 -5.24
N GLY A 44 -14.93 -14.13 -5.10
CA GLY A 44 -15.62 -13.44 -6.22
C GLY A 44 -14.89 -12.20 -6.73
N ARG A 45 -13.73 -11.87 -6.18
CA ARG A 45 -13.04 -10.61 -6.40
C ARG A 45 -11.61 -10.82 -6.88
N ASN A 46 -11.04 -9.80 -7.52
CA ASN A 46 -9.63 -9.80 -7.86
C ASN A 46 -8.81 -9.47 -6.61
N ILE A 47 -8.04 -10.46 -6.16
CA ILE A 47 -7.13 -10.35 -5.03
C ILE A 47 -5.71 -10.65 -5.50
N THR A 48 -4.78 -9.78 -5.15
CA THR A 48 -3.35 -10.04 -5.27
C THR A 48 -2.82 -10.40 -3.89
N LEU A 49 -2.22 -11.57 -3.76
CA LEU A 49 -1.53 -12.00 -2.55
C LEU A 49 -0.03 -12.06 -2.84
N LEU A 50 0.74 -11.28 -2.12
CA LEU A 50 2.20 -11.38 -2.08
C LEU A 50 2.59 -12.11 -0.80
N THR A 51 3.03 -13.35 -0.94
CA THR A 51 3.47 -14.18 0.20
C THR A 51 4.88 -13.78 0.64
N GLU A 52 5.34 -14.26 1.80
CA GLU A 52 6.71 -14.05 2.27
C GLU A 52 7.74 -14.47 1.21
N LYS A 53 7.49 -15.59 0.52
CA LYS A 53 8.33 -16.08 -0.58
C LYS A 53 8.33 -15.14 -1.80
N ASP A 54 7.18 -14.49 -2.09
CA ASP A 54 7.11 -13.50 -3.16
C ASP A 54 7.80 -12.19 -2.79
N LEU A 55 7.86 -11.87 -1.50
CA LEU A 55 8.55 -10.67 -1.00
C LEU A 55 10.08 -10.82 -0.96
N GLU A 56 10.62 -12.04 -0.96
CA GLU A 56 12.07 -12.27 -0.98
C GLU A 56 12.79 -11.61 -2.16
N LYS A 57 12.14 -11.53 -3.33
CA LYS A 57 12.71 -10.87 -4.51
C LYS A 57 12.86 -9.35 -4.37
N TYR A 58 12.18 -8.75 -3.39
CA TYR A 58 12.19 -7.32 -3.10
C TYR A 58 13.03 -6.96 -1.86
N GLN A 59 13.84 -7.89 -1.35
CA GLN A 59 14.72 -7.60 -0.21
C GLN A 59 15.58 -6.37 -0.48
N GLY A 60 15.63 -5.46 0.50
CA GLY A 60 16.33 -4.18 0.37
C GLY A 60 15.56 -3.08 -0.38
N GLN A 61 14.40 -3.38 -0.93
CA GLN A 61 13.52 -2.38 -1.55
C GLN A 61 12.52 -1.80 -0.52
N ARG A 62 11.85 -0.73 -0.89
CA ARG A 62 10.81 -0.09 -0.08
C ARG A 62 9.46 -0.75 -0.31
N LEU A 63 8.54 -0.57 0.64
CA LEU A 63 7.16 -1.02 0.47
C LEU A 63 6.51 -0.42 -0.78
N SER A 64 6.77 0.85 -1.06
CA SER A 64 6.26 1.54 -2.26
C SER A 64 6.74 0.90 -3.56
N ASP A 65 7.98 0.41 -3.62
CA ASP A 65 8.51 -0.28 -4.81
C ASP A 65 7.80 -1.62 -5.06
N VAL A 66 7.41 -2.31 -3.99
CA VAL A 66 6.62 -3.55 -4.07
C VAL A 66 5.20 -3.29 -4.55
N LEU A 67 4.52 -2.31 -3.96
CA LEU A 67 3.16 -1.93 -4.33
C LEU A 67 3.07 -1.42 -5.77
N GLU A 68 4.13 -0.76 -6.27
CA GLU A 68 4.24 -0.29 -7.65
C GLU A 68 4.16 -1.43 -8.69
N GLN A 69 4.50 -2.67 -8.31
CA GLN A 69 4.44 -3.84 -9.19
C GLN A 69 3.03 -4.47 -9.27
N VAL A 70 2.10 -4.03 -8.43
CA VAL A 70 0.73 -4.58 -8.37
C VAL A 70 -0.15 -3.95 -9.44
N PRO A 71 -0.93 -4.75 -10.21
CA PRO A 71 -1.82 -4.20 -11.24
C PRO A 71 -2.83 -3.22 -10.63
N GLY A 72 -3.05 -2.11 -11.32
CA GLY A 72 -4.01 -1.09 -10.92
C GLY A 72 -3.54 -0.14 -9.82
N LEU A 73 -2.46 -0.43 -9.09
CA LEU A 73 -1.85 0.52 -8.15
C LEU A 73 -0.88 1.45 -8.89
N GLN A 74 -0.73 2.65 -8.36
CA GLN A 74 0.22 3.66 -8.83
C GLN A 74 0.71 4.48 -7.65
N ILE A 75 1.99 4.85 -7.66
CA ILE A 75 2.58 5.68 -6.61
C ILE A 75 3.33 6.83 -7.27
N SER A 76 2.71 8.01 -7.27
CA SER A 76 3.37 9.23 -7.76
C SER A 76 4.53 9.60 -6.84
N GLY A 77 5.65 9.99 -7.43
CA GLY A 77 6.88 10.33 -6.70
C GLY A 77 7.69 9.11 -6.23
N ASN A 78 7.31 7.87 -6.62
CA ASN A 78 8.02 6.67 -6.16
C ASN A 78 9.48 6.62 -6.61
N PHE A 79 9.75 7.10 -7.82
CA PHE A 79 11.09 7.05 -8.41
C PHE A 79 11.95 8.29 -8.15
N ASN A 80 11.42 9.28 -7.43
CA ASN A 80 12.14 10.46 -6.95
C ASN A 80 12.96 10.18 -5.68
N ASN A 81 13.57 11.21 -5.10
CA ASN A 81 14.24 11.10 -3.80
C ASN A 81 13.31 10.45 -2.76
N ASN A 82 13.89 9.75 -1.78
CA ASN A 82 13.11 9.07 -0.74
C ASN A 82 12.39 10.04 0.19
N THR A 83 12.84 11.28 0.28
CA THR A 83 12.22 12.34 1.07
C THR A 83 10.91 12.84 0.47
N GLU A 84 10.74 12.71 -0.86
CA GLU A 84 9.51 13.09 -1.55
C GLU A 84 8.32 12.24 -1.12
N THR A 85 7.16 12.87 -0.99
CA THR A 85 5.90 12.21 -0.63
C THR A 85 5.51 11.16 -1.68
N LYS A 86 5.09 9.99 -1.19
CA LYS A 86 4.65 8.86 -2.02
C LYS A 86 3.12 8.81 -2.03
N VAL A 87 2.51 9.31 -3.10
CA VAL A 87 1.05 9.38 -3.22
C VAL A 87 0.53 8.10 -3.86
N LEU A 88 -0.04 7.22 -3.04
CA LEU A 88 -0.63 5.95 -3.48
C LEU A 88 -2.02 6.17 -4.04
N GLY A 89 -2.27 5.74 -5.25
CA GLY A 89 -3.58 5.68 -5.87
C GLY A 89 -3.88 4.28 -6.41
N ALA A 90 -5.14 4.00 -6.70
CA ALA A 90 -5.57 2.76 -7.31
C ALA A 90 -6.65 3.02 -8.36
N ARG A 91 -6.51 2.39 -9.56
CA ARG A 91 -7.52 2.46 -10.64
C ARG A 91 -7.95 3.90 -10.95
N GLY A 92 -6.98 4.82 -11.00
CA GLY A 92 -7.23 6.25 -11.22
C GLY A 92 -7.89 6.98 -10.03
N GLY A 93 -8.12 6.32 -8.90
CA GLY A 93 -8.48 6.98 -7.65
C GLY A 93 -7.26 7.64 -7.02
N SER A 94 -7.52 8.63 -6.16
CA SER A 94 -6.50 9.25 -5.32
C SER A 94 -6.18 8.37 -4.10
N ASP A 95 -5.30 8.85 -3.25
CA ASP A 95 -4.99 8.29 -1.95
C ASP A 95 -6.23 8.20 -1.03
N ALA A 96 -7.18 9.12 -1.12
CA ALA A 96 -8.45 9.05 -0.40
C ALA A 96 -9.33 7.83 -0.77
N ASN A 97 -9.04 7.16 -1.87
CA ASN A 97 -9.80 6.00 -2.35
C ASN A 97 -9.23 4.64 -1.90
N VAL A 98 -8.13 4.63 -1.15
CA VAL A 98 -7.41 3.44 -0.70
C VAL A 98 -7.33 3.40 0.82
N ILE A 99 -7.47 2.23 1.41
CA ILE A 99 -7.23 2.01 2.84
C ILE A 99 -6.09 1.03 3.05
N ILE A 100 -5.22 1.32 4.02
CA ILE A 100 -4.14 0.43 4.46
C ILE A 100 -4.50 -0.15 5.82
N LEU A 101 -4.38 -1.47 5.94
CA LEU A 101 -4.55 -2.22 7.17
C LEU A 101 -3.20 -2.80 7.59
N ILE A 102 -2.95 -2.86 8.88
CA ILE A 102 -1.86 -3.63 9.47
C ILE A 102 -2.47 -4.71 10.37
N ASP A 103 -2.25 -5.97 10.00
CA ASP A 103 -2.85 -7.14 10.67
C ASP A 103 -4.39 -7.06 10.73
N GLY A 104 -5.02 -6.55 9.65
CA GLY A 104 -6.48 -6.44 9.52
C GLY A 104 -7.11 -5.21 10.20
N ILE A 105 -6.32 -4.34 10.84
CA ILE A 105 -6.79 -3.14 11.54
C ILE A 105 -6.35 -1.89 10.75
N PRO A 106 -7.25 -0.94 10.43
CA PRO A 106 -6.88 0.28 9.72
C PRO A 106 -5.77 1.05 10.42
N LEU A 107 -4.76 1.47 9.66
CA LEU A 107 -3.75 2.42 10.10
C LEU A 107 -4.00 3.74 9.36
N GLN A 108 -4.34 4.76 10.09
CA GLN A 108 -4.75 6.04 9.51
C GLN A 108 -3.94 7.19 10.09
N ASN A 109 -3.62 8.15 9.23
CA ASN A 109 -3.01 9.42 9.55
C ASN A 109 -4.02 10.54 9.36
N VAL A 110 -4.66 10.98 10.43
CA VAL A 110 -5.72 12.01 10.41
C VAL A 110 -5.20 13.44 10.20
N THR A 111 -3.88 13.62 10.08
CA THR A 111 -3.25 14.91 9.77
C THR A 111 -3.11 15.17 8.27
N GLY A 112 -3.58 14.24 7.44
CA GLY A 112 -3.48 14.35 5.98
C GLY A 112 -4.40 15.42 5.41
N ALA A 113 -3.88 16.20 4.45
CA ALA A 113 -4.66 17.27 3.81
C ALA A 113 -5.71 16.72 2.83
N THR A 114 -5.37 15.66 2.08
CA THR A 114 -6.25 15.10 1.03
C THR A 114 -6.87 13.76 1.42
N SER A 115 -6.25 13.05 2.34
CA SER A 115 -6.68 11.71 2.76
C SER A 115 -6.13 11.37 4.15
N ASN A 116 -6.73 10.37 4.78
CA ASN A 116 -6.24 9.80 6.04
C ASN A 116 -5.34 8.57 5.81
N ILE A 117 -4.81 8.38 4.60
CA ILE A 117 -3.93 7.25 4.31
C ILE A 117 -2.58 7.39 5.03
N GLU A 118 -2.03 6.27 5.45
CA GLU A 118 -0.70 6.22 6.06
C GLU A 118 0.40 6.58 5.07
N ASP A 119 1.41 7.29 5.54
CA ASP A 119 2.60 7.58 4.76
C ASP A 119 3.45 6.32 4.58
N LEU A 120 3.56 5.84 3.34
CA LEU A 120 4.34 4.65 3.01
C LEU A 120 5.82 4.74 3.41
N ARG A 121 6.36 5.96 3.57
CA ARG A 121 7.74 6.18 3.99
C ARG A 121 7.98 5.73 5.43
N LEU A 122 6.95 5.78 6.28
CA LEU A 122 7.02 5.34 7.68
C LEU A 122 7.05 3.81 7.82
N LEU A 123 6.52 3.05 6.85
CA LEU A 123 6.45 1.61 6.93
C LEU A 123 7.73 0.93 6.42
N ALA A 124 8.16 -0.14 7.08
CA ALA A 124 9.35 -0.92 6.71
C ALA A 124 8.95 -2.29 6.15
N LEU A 125 9.38 -2.58 4.91
CA LEU A 125 9.15 -3.89 4.26
C LEU A 125 9.75 -5.05 5.07
N ASP A 126 10.83 -4.81 5.79
CA ASP A 126 11.55 -5.80 6.61
C ASP A 126 10.68 -6.46 7.69
N ASN A 127 9.61 -5.80 8.12
CA ASN A 127 8.68 -6.28 9.15
C ASN A 127 7.43 -6.98 8.56
N ILE A 128 7.34 -7.12 7.24
CA ILE A 128 6.17 -7.63 6.53
C ILE A 128 6.35 -9.10 6.17
N SER A 129 5.33 -9.92 6.43
CA SER A 129 5.29 -11.33 6.01
C SER A 129 4.47 -11.55 4.75
N SER A 130 3.40 -10.80 4.56
CA SER A 130 2.59 -10.87 3.34
C SER A 130 1.80 -9.59 3.14
N ILE A 131 1.40 -9.35 1.90
CA ILE A 131 0.54 -8.23 1.53
C ILE A 131 -0.61 -8.78 0.70
N GLU A 132 -1.83 -8.47 1.13
CA GLU A 132 -3.05 -8.84 0.43
C GLU A 132 -3.70 -7.56 -0.11
N ILE A 133 -3.94 -7.50 -1.42
CA ILE A 133 -4.55 -6.35 -2.07
C ILE A 133 -5.91 -6.79 -2.64
N LEU A 134 -6.95 -6.18 -2.13
CA LEU A 134 -8.32 -6.37 -2.57
C LEU A 134 -8.73 -5.19 -3.44
N ASN A 135 -8.72 -5.39 -4.75
CA ASN A 135 -9.10 -4.35 -5.71
C ASN A 135 -10.62 -4.18 -5.79
N GLY A 136 -11.07 -2.94 -6.09
CA GLY A 136 -12.47 -2.55 -6.23
C GLY A 136 -13.14 -2.17 -4.91
N ALA A 137 -14.42 -1.76 -4.99
CA ALA A 137 -15.19 -1.25 -3.85
C ALA A 137 -15.32 -2.29 -2.72
N SER A 138 -14.86 -1.95 -1.53
CA SER A 138 -14.81 -2.83 -0.36
C SER A 138 -15.31 -2.13 0.91
N SER A 139 -15.96 -1.00 0.75
CA SER A 139 -16.37 -0.13 1.87
C SER A 139 -17.38 -0.78 2.81
N VAL A 140 -18.15 -1.77 2.37
CA VAL A 140 -19.07 -2.51 3.27
C VAL A 140 -18.31 -3.14 4.44
N LEU A 141 -17.17 -3.79 4.19
CA LEU A 141 -16.41 -4.47 5.24
C LEU A 141 -15.36 -3.58 5.91
N TYR A 142 -14.81 -2.60 5.18
CA TYR A 142 -13.65 -1.81 5.63
C TYR A 142 -13.95 -0.34 5.89
N GLY A 143 -15.19 0.10 5.65
CA GLY A 143 -15.63 1.46 5.93
C GLY A 143 -15.33 2.48 4.84
N SER A 144 -15.43 3.74 5.20
CA SER A 144 -15.12 4.88 4.34
C SER A 144 -13.72 4.73 3.71
N ASN A 145 -13.52 5.31 2.53
CA ASN A 145 -12.24 5.33 1.79
C ASN A 145 -11.84 4.00 1.10
N ALA A 146 -12.43 2.85 1.42
CA ALA A 146 -12.19 1.57 0.74
C ALA A 146 -12.89 1.51 -0.64
N THR A 147 -12.66 2.50 -1.50
CA THR A 147 -13.39 2.70 -2.75
C THR A 147 -12.76 1.97 -3.93
N THR A 148 -11.43 1.97 -4.03
CA THR A 148 -10.70 1.38 -5.16
C THR A 148 -9.77 0.25 -4.77
N ALA A 149 -9.24 0.26 -3.56
CA ALA A 149 -8.44 -0.84 -3.04
C ALA A 149 -8.42 -0.87 -1.51
N VAL A 150 -8.26 -2.07 -0.96
CA VAL A 150 -7.83 -2.34 0.42
C VAL A 150 -6.50 -3.06 0.36
N ILE A 151 -5.52 -2.59 1.12
CA ILE A 151 -4.19 -3.18 1.23
C ILE A 151 -4.01 -3.66 2.66
N ASP A 152 -4.02 -4.97 2.87
CA ASP A 152 -3.81 -5.56 4.19
C ASP A 152 -2.38 -6.09 4.30
N ILE A 153 -1.59 -5.43 5.12
CA ILE A 153 -0.19 -5.74 5.38
C ILE A 153 -0.14 -6.62 6.63
N LYS A 154 0.32 -7.85 6.47
CA LYS A 154 0.53 -8.76 7.60
C LYS A 154 1.96 -8.62 8.09
N THR A 155 2.11 -8.33 9.38
CA THR A 155 3.43 -8.30 10.02
C THR A 155 3.99 -9.71 10.18
N LYS A 156 5.31 -9.81 10.34
CA LYS A 156 5.99 -11.09 10.59
C LYS A 156 5.34 -11.84 11.75
N LYS A 157 5.32 -13.15 11.61
CA LYS A 157 4.82 -14.05 12.64
C LYS A 157 5.92 -14.31 13.67
N TYR A 158 5.51 -14.79 14.83
CA TYR A 158 6.42 -15.31 15.85
C TYR A 158 7.24 -16.47 15.31
N ALA A 159 8.48 -16.66 15.82
CA ALA A 159 9.27 -17.83 15.49
C ALA A 159 8.53 -19.11 15.88
N ASN A 160 8.33 -20.01 14.92
CA ASN A 160 7.57 -21.22 15.13
C ASN A 160 8.49 -22.33 15.70
N GLY A 161 8.13 -22.87 16.87
CA GLY A 161 8.85 -23.96 17.49
C GLY A 161 10.19 -23.60 18.18
N LYS A 162 10.48 -22.30 18.33
CA LYS A 162 11.65 -21.78 19.05
C LYS A 162 11.21 -20.84 20.16
N GLU A 163 11.86 -20.95 21.32
CA GLU A 163 11.65 -20.00 22.42
C GLU A 163 12.29 -18.64 22.14
N LEU A 164 13.41 -18.66 21.41
CA LEU A 164 14.10 -17.46 20.96
C LEU A 164 14.68 -17.66 19.56
N GLU A 165 14.41 -16.72 18.69
CA GLU A 165 15.07 -16.53 17.40
C GLU A 165 15.48 -15.07 17.29
N VAL A 166 16.75 -14.84 16.96
CA VAL A 166 17.30 -13.49 16.77
C VAL A 166 17.69 -13.35 15.31
N ASN A 167 17.22 -12.28 14.66
CA ASN A 167 17.65 -11.92 13.32
C ASN A 167 18.32 -10.56 13.36
N VAL A 168 19.52 -10.46 12.78
CA VAL A 168 20.23 -9.20 12.59
C VAL A 168 20.51 -9.00 11.12
N GLY A 169 20.48 -7.76 10.66
CA GLY A 169 20.78 -7.45 9.28
C GLY A 169 21.40 -6.06 9.13
N ALA A 170 22.23 -5.96 8.11
CA ALA A 170 22.83 -4.70 7.68
C ALA A 170 22.75 -4.57 6.18
N ARG A 171 22.55 -3.35 5.67
CA ARG A 171 22.63 -3.06 4.25
C ARG A 171 23.27 -1.70 3.98
N ILE A 172 23.88 -1.62 2.83
CA ILE A 172 24.40 -0.39 2.23
C ILE A 172 23.73 -0.17 0.88
N ALA A 173 23.53 1.05 0.50
CA ALA A 173 22.95 1.38 -0.78
C ALA A 173 23.54 2.67 -1.34
N SER A 174 23.28 2.95 -2.61
CA SER A 174 23.61 4.23 -3.25
C SER A 174 23.07 5.40 -2.44
N TYR A 175 23.65 6.58 -2.64
CA TYR A 175 23.30 7.83 -1.96
C TYR A 175 23.68 7.81 -0.47
N ASP A 176 24.80 7.15 -0.14
CA ASP A 176 25.33 7.01 1.21
C ASP A 176 24.27 6.52 2.21
N THR A 177 23.55 5.46 1.80
CA THR A 177 22.47 4.88 2.59
C THR A 177 22.96 3.68 3.39
N TYR A 178 22.68 3.68 4.70
CA TYR A 178 23.02 2.61 5.64
C TYR A 178 21.79 2.21 6.42
N THR A 179 21.56 0.90 6.55
CA THR A 179 20.44 0.36 7.34
C THR A 179 20.95 -0.71 8.29
N GLN A 180 20.48 -0.68 9.53
CA GLN A 180 20.66 -1.74 10.52
C GLN A 180 19.29 -2.20 10.99
N LYS A 181 19.14 -3.49 11.18
CA LYS A 181 17.90 -4.07 11.68
C LYS A 181 18.18 -5.22 12.65
N VAL A 182 17.29 -5.37 13.62
CA VAL A 182 17.31 -6.45 14.59
C VAL A 182 15.89 -6.88 14.87
N SER A 183 15.69 -8.18 15.07
CA SER A 183 14.44 -8.69 15.60
C SER A 183 14.65 -9.85 16.55
N PHE A 184 13.82 -9.89 17.58
CA PHE A 184 13.73 -10.95 18.56
C PHE A 184 12.34 -11.53 18.49
N SER A 185 12.21 -12.81 18.29
CA SER A 185 10.91 -13.48 18.25
C SER A 185 10.97 -14.85 18.90
N GLY A 186 9.84 -15.28 19.43
CA GLY A 186 9.76 -16.59 20.06
C GLY A 186 8.35 -17.00 20.41
N LYS A 187 8.20 -18.29 20.70
CA LYS A 187 6.96 -18.87 21.21
C LYS A 187 7.29 -19.94 22.26
N SER A 188 6.75 -19.75 23.46
CA SER A 188 6.83 -20.72 24.56
C SER A 188 5.44 -21.02 25.09
N ASN A 189 4.99 -22.26 24.95
CA ASN A 189 3.64 -22.69 25.32
C ASN A 189 2.55 -21.81 24.67
N VAL A 190 1.81 -21.06 25.49
CA VAL A 190 0.72 -20.18 25.09
C VAL A 190 1.18 -18.75 24.72
N PHE A 191 2.39 -18.37 25.12
CA PHE A 191 2.92 -17.02 24.90
C PHE A 191 3.79 -16.95 23.65
N SER A 192 3.68 -15.86 22.94
CA SER A 192 4.53 -15.55 21.78
C SER A 192 4.87 -14.06 21.75
N TYR A 193 6.02 -13.73 21.18
CA TYR A 193 6.49 -12.35 21.08
C TYR A 193 7.30 -12.10 19.81
N LEU A 194 7.24 -10.87 19.33
CA LEU A 194 8.09 -10.32 18.29
C LEU A 194 8.40 -8.87 18.64
N ILE A 195 9.69 -8.55 18.70
CA ILE A 195 10.19 -7.19 18.89
C ILE A 195 11.16 -6.92 17.75
N SER A 196 10.98 -5.86 16.99
CA SER A 196 11.87 -5.51 15.89
C SER A 196 12.22 -4.03 15.90
N GLY A 197 13.46 -3.74 15.50
CA GLY A 197 13.97 -2.40 15.32
C GLY A 197 14.66 -2.26 13.96
N LEU A 198 14.50 -1.09 13.34
CA LEU A 198 15.20 -0.70 12.12
C LEU A 198 15.68 0.74 12.27
N ASN A 199 16.91 0.98 11.85
CA ASN A 199 17.48 2.32 11.71
C ASN A 199 18.08 2.44 10.32
N GLU A 200 17.67 3.47 9.57
CA GLU A 200 18.17 3.77 8.23
C GLU A 200 18.52 5.24 8.12
N LYS A 201 19.68 5.53 7.56
CA LYS A 201 20.16 6.88 7.30
C LYS A 201 20.66 6.99 5.87
N SER A 202 20.38 8.12 5.21
CA SER A 202 20.82 8.41 3.84
C SER A 202 21.19 9.88 3.70
N GLU A 203 22.29 10.17 3.01
CA GLU A 203 22.60 11.54 2.57
C GLU A 203 21.67 12.00 1.44
N GLY A 204 21.08 11.06 0.71
CA GLY A 204 20.08 11.34 -0.33
C GLY A 204 20.65 11.98 -1.61
N LEU A 205 19.74 12.57 -2.33
CA LEU A 205 19.94 13.42 -3.52
C LEU A 205 19.26 14.75 -3.23
N SER A 206 19.57 15.83 -3.96
CA SER A 206 18.69 16.99 -3.99
C SER A 206 17.30 16.55 -4.43
N ALA A 207 16.25 16.94 -3.73
CA ALA A 207 14.88 16.63 -4.08
C ALA A 207 14.47 17.41 -5.35
N ALA A 208 14.78 18.71 -5.42
CA ALA A 208 14.58 19.50 -6.62
C ALA A 208 15.58 19.16 -7.72
N LYS A 209 15.10 19.15 -8.96
CA LYS A 209 15.95 18.99 -10.13
C LYS A 209 16.60 20.33 -10.47
N GLY A 210 17.91 20.41 -10.31
CA GLY A 210 18.68 21.63 -10.54
C GLY A 210 20.10 21.35 -11.04
N ASN A 211 21.03 22.21 -10.68
CA ASN A 211 22.45 22.11 -10.99
C ASN A 211 23.23 21.51 -9.80
N ASP A 212 24.53 21.35 -9.95
CA ASP A 212 25.42 20.75 -8.96
C ASP A 212 25.60 21.58 -7.67
N THR A 213 24.99 22.77 -7.57
CA THR A 213 25.03 23.62 -6.39
C THR A 213 23.89 23.33 -5.40
N PHE A 214 22.88 22.57 -5.82
CA PHE A 214 21.77 22.16 -4.96
C PHE A 214 22.27 21.18 -3.90
N ASP A 215 21.81 21.37 -2.65
CA ASP A 215 22.24 20.49 -1.56
C ASP A 215 21.55 19.12 -1.61
N LYS A 216 22.02 18.20 -0.77
CA LYS A 216 21.43 16.86 -0.66
C LYS A 216 20.33 16.85 0.39
N ASP A 217 19.18 16.29 0.02
CA ASP A 217 18.06 16.07 0.92
C ASP A 217 18.12 14.66 1.50
N GLY A 218 18.83 14.55 2.59
CA GLY A 218 18.96 13.30 3.33
C GLY A 218 17.80 13.04 4.27
N TYR A 219 17.81 11.82 4.85
CA TYR A 219 16.81 11.42 5.84
C TYR A 219 17.37 10.45 6.88
N GLU A 220 16.67 10.39 8.01
CA GLU A 220 16.82 9.37 9.04
C GLU A 220 15.46 8.72 9.28
N LYS A 221 15.40 7.39 9.26
CA LYS A 221 14.21 6.60 9.49
C LYS A 221 14.46 5.60 10.61
N GLN A 222 13.56 5.56 11.58
CA GLN A 222 13.60 4.64 12.70
C GLN A 222 12.24 3.98 12.87
N ASN A 223 12.23 2.66 13.07
CA ASN A 223 11.02 1.90 13.36
C ASN A 223 11.27 0.96 14.52
N ILE A 224 10.34 0.95 15.47
CA ILE A 224 10.27 -0.06 16.52
C ILE A 224 8.86 -0.67 16.45
N ASN A 225 8.78 -2.00 16.37
CA ASN A 225 7.51 -2.70 16.38
C ASN A 225 7.55 -3.80 17.41
N VAL A 226 6.45 -3.95 18.15
CA VAL A 226 6.27 -4.98 19.16
C VAL A 226 4.97 -5.73 18.93
N LYS A 227 4.98 -7.02 19.17
CA LYS A 227 3.80 -7.87 19.08
C LYS A 227 3.89 -8.95 20.14
N PHE A 228 2.89 -9.04 21.01
CA PHE A 228 2.76 -10.07 22.04
C PHE A 228 1.48 -10.85 21.81
N GLY A 229 1.56 -12.16 21.88
CA GLY A 229 0.42 -13.05 21.65
C GLY A 229 0.21 -14.04 22.79
N VAL A 230 -1.06 -14.34 23.06
CA VAL A 230 -1.51 -15.41 23.96
C VAL A 230 -2.49 -16.26 23.19
N ASP A 231 -2.25 -17.59 23.15
CA ASP A 231 -3.11 -18.56 22.47
C ASP A 231 -3.56 -19.62 23.48
N LEU A 232 -4.84 -19.59 23.84
CA LEU A 232 -5.50 -20.52 24.76
C LEU A 232 -6.42 -21.52 24.02
N GLY A 233 -6.15 -21.77 22.75
CA GLY A 233 -6.93 -22.66 21.89
C GLY A 233 -8.18 -21.99 21.33
N LYS A 234 -9.27 -21.90 22.09
CA LYS A 234 -10.48 -21.20 21.62
C LYS A 234 -10.35 -19.67 21.65
N PHE A 235 -9.51 -19.14 22.52
CA PHE A 235 -9.28 -17.71 22.65
C PHE A 235 -7.83 -17.38 22.30
N ASP A 236 -7.61 -16.39 21.45
CA ASP A 236 -6.31 -15.77 21.21
C ASP A 236 -6.37 -14.26 21.30
N LEU A 237 -5.32 -13.68 21.84
CA LEU A 237 -5.12 -12.24 21.96
C LEU A 237 -3.76 -11.87 21.41
N ASN A 238 -3.71 -10.88 20.53
CA ASN A 238 -2.49 -10.24 20.08
C ASN A 238 -2.55 -8.76 20.47
N ILE A 239 -1.51 -8.26 21.13
CA ILE A 239 -1.27 -6.83 21.39
C ILE A 239 -0.13 -6.42 20.47
N LEU A 240 -0.32 -5.35 19.73
CA LEU A 240 0.65 -4.82 18.77
C LEU A 240 0.87 -3.32 19.01
N GLY A 241 2.10 -2.91 18.92
CA GLY A 241 2.49 -1.52 19.05
C GLY A 241 3.61 -1.16 18.10
N GLY A 242 3.71 0.10 17.77
CA GLY A 242 4.78 0.61 16.93
C GLY A 242 5.09 2.08 17.21
N TRP A 243 6.34 2.40 16.98
CA TRP A 243 6.85 3.75 16.93
C TRP A 243 7.65 3.90 15.63
N ASN A 244 7.22 4.82 14.77
CA ASN A 244 7.81 5.13 13.49
C ASN A 244 8.25 6.59 13.50
N HIS A 245 9.49 6.84 13.11
CA HIS A 245 10.07 8.18 13.06
C HIS A 245 10.76 8.39 11.72
N PHE A 246 10.52 9.55 11.09
CA PHE A 246 11.09 9.92 9.82
C PHE A 246 11.45 11.40 9.82
N LEU A 247 12.75 11.69 9.96
CA LEU A 247 13.32 13.02 9.86
C LEU A 247 13.91 13.19 8.46
N TYR A 248 13.54 14.24 7.73
CA TYR A 248 14.01 14.44 6.36
C TYR A 248 14.11 15.90 5.98
N LYS A 249 14.99 16.16 5.01
CA LYS A 249 15.10 17.46 4.34
C LYS A 249 14.24 17.46 3.08
N TYR A 250 13.83 18.63 2.64
CA TYR A 250 13.10 18.82 1.40
C TYR A 250 13.29 20.23 0.85
N ASP A 251 13.07 20.37 -0.45
CA ASP A 251 13.25 21.61 -1.21
C ASP A 251 11.98 22.46 -1.28
N ASN A 252 12.11 23.70 -1.75
CA ASN A 252 11.00 24.65 -1.87
C ASN A 252 9.98 24.28 -2.96
N GLY A 253 10.26 23.26 -3.75
CA GLY A 253 9.38 22.75 -4.79
C GLY A 253 10.10 22.43 -6.10
N ALA A 254 9.35 22.32 -7.18
CA ALA A 254 9.88 21.96 -8.49
C ALA A 254 10.95 22.98 -8.96
N PHE A 255 12.17 22.49 -9.28
CA PHE A 255 13.33 23.29 -9.72
C PHE A 255 13.84 24.34 -8.69
N SER A 256 13.41 24.29 -7.47
CA SER A 256 13.71 25.31 -6.45
C SER A 256 14.33 24.67 -5.21
N ASP A 257 15.62 24.87 -5.05
CA ASP A 257 16.40 24.46 -3.89
C ASP A 257 15.91 25.11 -2.59
N GLY A 258 16.09 24.44 -1.48
CA GLY A 258 15.65 24.91 -0.17
C GLY A 258 16.34 24.16 0.97
N THR A 259 16.32 24.74 2.16
CA THR A 259 16.94 24.15 3.36
C THR A 259 15.91 23.69 4.39
N SER A 260 14.70 23.35 3.91
CA SER A 260 13.58 22.97 4.76
C SER A 260 13.74 21.54 5.31
N ARG A 261 13.10 21.28 6.44
CA ARG A 261 13.10 19.95 7.06
C ARG A 261 11.75 19.59 7.64
N ALA A 262 11.47 18.30 7.72
CA ALA A 262 10.28 17.78 8.37
C ALA A 262 10.62 16.62 9.29
N ASN A 263 9.79 16.48 10.31
CA ASN A 263 9.87 15.42 11.30
C ASN A 263 8.47 14.81 11.48
N ASP A 264 8.31 13.59 11.03
CA ASP A 264 7.07 12.83 11.13
C ASP A 264 7.26 11.70 12.15
N THR A 265 6.46 11.68 13.18
CA THR A 265 6.45 10.63 14.22
C THR A 265 5.06 10.04 14.35
N GLN A 266 4.98 8.72 14.34
CA GLN A 266 3.74 8.00 14.57
C GLN A 266 3.94 6.95 15.65
N THR A 267 3.03 6.94 16.63
CA THR A 267 2.95 5.91 17.66
C THR A 267 1.57 5.26 17.60
N TYR A 268 1.52 3.95 17.68
CA TYR A 268 0.25 3.23 17.77
C TYR A 268 0.31 2.07 18.76
N LEU A 269 -0.85 1.79 19.36
CA LEU A 269 -1.09 0.61 20.18
C LEU A 269 -2.43 0.01 19.77
N GLY A 270 -2.47 -1.30 19.57
CA GLY A 270 -3.69 -1.99 19.17
C GLY A 270 -3.77 -3.39 19.74
N SER A 271 -4.94 -3.98 19.58
CA SER A 271 -5.18 -5.37 19.95
C SER A 271 -6.08 -6.07 18.94
N ASN A 272 -5.86 -7.36 18.79
CA ASN A 272 -6.74 -8.28 18.06
C ASN A 272 -7.03 -9.46 18.98
N ALA A 273 -8.29 -9.60 19.41
CA ALA A 273 -8.76 -10.70 20.22
C ALA A 273 -9.77 -11.55 19.45
N ASN A 274 -9.61 -12.86 19.46
CA ASN A 274 -10.47 -13.80 18.79
C ASN A 274 -11.00 -14.85 19.75
N TYR A 275 -12.30 -15.14 19.66
CA TYR A 275 -12.91 -16.27 20.34
C TYR A 275 -13.56 -17.20 19.32
N ARG A 276 -13.05 -18.44 19.24
CA ARG A 276 -13.54 -19.47 18.31
C ARG A 276 -14.56 -20.37 19.02
N TYR A 277 -15.69 -20.56 18.35
CA TYR A 277 -16.72 -21.49 18.75
C TYR A 277 -17.08 -22.42 17.58
N ASN A 278 -17.90 -23.42 17.80
CA ASN A 278 -18.09 -24.55 16.86
C ASN A 278 -18.38 -24.13 15.40
N ILE A 279 -19.17 -23.08 15.19
CA ILE A 279 -19.63 -22.63 13.87
C ILE A 279 -19.18 -21.22 13.53
N GLY A 280 -18.28 -20.64 14.32
CA GLY A 280 -17.87 -19.26 14.05
C GLY A 280 -16.74 -18.74 14.91
N LYS A 281 -16.52 -17.44 14.76
CA LYS A 281 -15.48 -16.69 15.45
C LYS A 281 -15.95 -15.26 15.72
N ILE A 282 -15.77 -14.81 16.96
CA ILE A 282 -15.93 -13.40 17.33
C ILE A 282 -14.55 -12.76 17.35
N THR A 283 -14.41 -11.60 16.73
CA THR A 283 -13.17 -10.83 16.67
C THR A 283 -13.40 -9.43 17.21
N LEU A 284 -12.53 -8.98 18.12
CA LEU A 284 -12.43 -7.60 18.59
C LEU A 284 -11.09 -7.02 18.12
N ASN A 285 -11.15 -5.94 17.37
CA ASN A 285 -10.01 -5.15 16.93
C ASN A 285 -10.04 -3.79 17.61
N THR A 286 -8.91 -3.34 18.14
CA THR A 286 -8.77 -1.98 18.65
C THR A 286 -7.46 -1.37 18.18
N ARG A 287 -7.42 -0.05 17.95
CA ARG A 287 -6.19 0.71 17.71
C ARG A 287 -6.35 2.14 18.17
N TYR A 288 -5.34 2.64 18.85
CA TYR A 288 -5.11 4.06 19.08
C TYR A 288 -3.84 4.47 18.33
N THR A 289 -3.92 5.56 17.58
CA THR A 289 -2.79 6.10 16.81
C THR A 289 -2.63 7.57 17.12
N GLU A 290 -1.42 7.99 17.40
CA GLU A 290 -1.00 9.38 17.50
C GLU A 290 0.02 9.67 16.40
N THR A 291 -0.20 10.75 15.65
CA THR A 291 0.71 11.19 14.59
C THR A 291 1.08 12.64 14.82
N GLU A 292 2.38 12.91 14.95
CA GLU A 292 2.94 14.25 14.99
C GLU A 292 3.70 14.52 13.69
N ARG A 293 3.43 15.65 13.04
CA ARG A 293 4.16 16.10 11.86
C ARG A 293 4.58 17.54 12.08
N ILE A 294 5.88 17.80 11.94
CA ILE A 294 6.48 19.13 12.08
C ILE A 294 7.19 19.47 10.78
N TYR A 295 6.85 20.60 10.19
CA TYR A 295 7.50 21.18 9.03
C TYR A 295 8.17 22.48 9.44
N GLU A 296 9.42 22.66 9.05
CA GLU A 296 10.20 23.87 9.29
C GLU A 296 10.75 24.36 7.95
N ASN A 297 10.20 25.48 7.48
CA ASN A 297 10.63 26.15 6.26
C ASN A 297 11.58 27.27 6.62
N PHE A 298 12.81 27.21 6.13
CA PHE A 298 13.80 28.26 6.28
C PHE A 298 13.83 29.09 5.01
N ASN A 299 13.33 30.31 5.07
CA ASN A 299 13.45 31.22 3.93
C ASN A 299 14.77 32.02 3.97
N ILE A 300 15.14 32.60 2.80
CA ILE A 300 16.39 33.34 2.59
C ILE A 300 16.51 34.58 3.50
N SER A 301 15.42 35.10 4.04
CA SER A 301 15.39 36.27 4.94
C SER A 301 15.58 35.91 6.42
N GLY A 302 15.84 34.65 6.77
CA GLY A 302 16.03 34.21 8.15
C GLY A 302 14.73 34.07 8.95
N TYR A 303 13.58 34.25 8.32
CA TYR A 303 12.28 33.97 8.90
C TYR A 303 12.05 32.45 8.90
N LYS A 304 11.74 31.89 10.08
CA LYS A 304 11.42 30.49 10.25
C LYS A 304 9.90 30.32 10.29
N GLU A 305 9.34 29.80 9.22
CA GLU A 305 7.97 29.36 9.20
C GLU A 305 7.88 27.90 9.66
N ALA A 306 7.03 27.60 10.62
CA ALA A 306 6.85 26.25 11.11
C ALA A 306 5.37 25.87 11.20
N TYR A 307 5.08 24.61 10.90
CA TYR A 307 3.77 24.00 11.01
C TYR A 307 3.86 22.73 11.83
N LYS A 308 2.91 22.53 12.73
CA LYS A 308 2.83 21.31 13.54
C LYS A 308 1.39 20.77 13.53
N TYR A 309 1.26 19.52 13.16
CA TYR A 309 0.01 18.77 13.20
C TYR A 309 0.12 17.68 14.26
N LEU A 310 -0.90 17.56 15.11
CA LEU A 310 -1.06 16.48 16.08
C LEU A 310 -2.39 15.78 15.81
N GLY A 311 -2.34 14.58 15.29
CA GLY A 311 -3.49 13.76 14.96
C GLY A 311 -3.69 12.63 15.93
N PHE A 312 -4.95 12.36 16.29
CA PHE A 312 -5.36 11.27 17.19
C PHE A 312 -6.46 10.48 16.52
N ASN A 313 -6.27 9.17 16.40
CA ASN A 313 -7.28 8.26 15.88
C ASN A 313 -7.51 7.10 16.84
N SER A 314 -8.76 6.90 17.23
CA SER A 314 -9.21 5.73 18.01
C SER A 314 -10.15 4.90 17.17
N PHE A 315 -9.83 3.63 17.01
CA PHE A 315 -10.59 2.66 16.23
C PHE A 315 -10.96 1.46 17.10
N MET A 316 -12.23 1.05 17.02
CA MET A 316 -12.73 -0.16 17.65
C MET A 316 -13.72 -0.86 16.72
N GLU A 317 -13.57 -2.16 16.55
CA GLU A 317 -14.43 -2.99 15.73
C GLU A 317 -14.69 -4.32 16.41
N LEU A 318 -15.96 -4.71 16.50
CA LEU A 318 -16.40 -6.02 16.99
C LEU A 318 -17.23 -6.68 15.90
N TYR A 319 -16.83 -7.89 15.46
CA TYR A 319 -17.62 -8.63 14.49
C TYR A 319 -17.64 -10.14 14.79
N ASN A 320 -18.68 -10.78 14.30
CA ASN A 320 -18.86 -12.21 14.33
C ASN A 320 -18.82 -12.77 12.91
N GLU A 321 -18.00 -13.80 12.70
CA GLU A 321 -18.01 -14.67 11.54
C GLU A 321 -18.78 -15.94 11.90
N LEU A 322 -19.83 -16.24 11.16
CA LEU A 322 -20.66 -17.44 11.28
C LEU A 322 -20.53 -18.26 10.01
N ARG A 323 -20.23 -19.57 10.14
CA ARG A 323 -20.13 -20.50 9.03
C ARG A 323 -21.12 -21.64 9.21
N VAL A 324 -22.04 -21.78 8.26
CA VAL A 324 -23.03 -22.86 8.24
C VAL A 324 -22.72 -23.78 7.07
N GLY A 325 -22.03 -24.87 7.38
CA GLY A 325 -21.49 -25.78 6.36
C GLY A 325 -20.64 -25.04 5.33
N ASP A 326 -20.68 -25.52 4.08
CA ASP A 326 -20.05 -24.83 2.94
C ASP A 326 -21.01 -23.87 2.22
N PHE A 327 -22.29 -23.84 2.66
CA PHE A 327 -23.34 -23.09 2.00
C PHE A 327 -23.34 -21.59 2.34
N LEU A 328 -23.14 -21.24 3.62
CA LEU A 328 -23.25 -19.86 4.10
C LEU A 328 -22.05 -19.48 4.96
N ASN A 329 -21.41 -18.37 4.58
CA ASN A 329 -20.53 -17.60 5.47
C ASN A 329 -21.15 -16.23 5.68
N PHE A 330 -21.38 -15.87 6.94
CA PHE A 330 -22.00 -14.61 7.33
C PHE A 330 -21.08 -13.85 8.28
N VAL A 331 -20.84 -12.57 7.99
CA VAL A 331 -20.06 -11.67 8.84
C VAL A 331 -20.94 -10.48 9.18
N ALA A 332 -21.07 -10.17 10.46
CA ALA A 332 -21.76 -8.97 10.91
C ALA A 332 -21.03 -8.32 12.09
N GLY A 333 -21.05 -7.02 12.14
CA GLY A 333 -20.32 -6.30 13.19
C GLY A 333 -20.70 -4.84 13.32
N ILE A 334 -20.05 -4.24 14.30
CA ILE A 334 -20.11 -2.82 14.62
C ILE A 334 -18.71 -2.24 14.65
N GLN A 335 -18.60 -0.96 14.31
CA GLN A 335 -17.34 -0.22 14.35
C GLN A 335 -17.58 1.17 14.93
N HIS A 336 -16.62 1.67 15.67
CA HIS A 336 -16.58 3.05 16.13
C HIS A 336 -15.21 3.64 15.81
N GLU A 337 -15.20 4.88 15.34
CA GLU A 337 -13.97 5.62 15.07
C GLU A 337 -14.12 7.07 15.53
N ASP A 338 -13.06 7.58 16.18
CA ASP A 338 -12.95 8.95 16.68
C ASP A 338 -11.63 9.55 16.17
N GLN A 339 -11.73 10.67 15.48
CA GLN A 339 -10.61 11.37 14.83
C GLN A 339 -10.52 12.79 15.32
N ARG A 340 -9.34 13.22 15.74
CA ARG A 340 -9.09 14.57 16.28
C ARG A 340 -7.78 15.12 15.78
N MET A 341 -7.69 16.45 15.65
CA MET A 341 -6.46 17.12 15.23
C MET A 341 -6.28 18.45 15.93
N ASP A 342 -5.04 18.70 16.41
CA ASP A 342 -4.55 20.06 16.69
C ASP A 342 -3.66 20.51 15.54
N TYR A 343 -3.76 21.77 15.17
CA TYR A 343 -2.87 22.39 14.20
C TYR A 343 -2.28 23.68 14.79
N TYR A 344 -0.97 23.80 14.64
CA TYR A 344 -0.21 24.98 15.04
C TYR A 344 0.53 25.54 13.83
N ASN A 345 0.64 26.85 13.74
CA ASN A 345 1.50 27.51 12.77
C ASN A 345 2.26 28.67 13.45
N THR A 346 3.30 29.15 12.75
CA THR A 346 3.98 30.39 13.11
C THR A 346 3.31 31.53 12.34
N PRO A 347 2.59 32.45 13.01
CA PRO A 347 1.98 33.60 12.34
C PRO A 347 3.04 34.48 11.67
N PHE A 348 2.66 35.14 10.58
CA PHE A 348 3.56 36.03 9.85
C PHE A 348 4.19 37.09 10.77
N GLY A 349 5.51 37.22 10.74
CA GLY A 349 6.27 38.15 11.58
C GLY A 349 6.54 37.66 13.01
N GLU A 350 6.14 36.45 13.37
CA GLU A 350 6.40 35.83 14.67
C GLU A 350 7.37 34.64 14.53
N ASN A 351 7.95 34.20 15.64
CA ASN A 351 8.90 33.08 15.68
C ASN A 351 8.38 31.88 16.50
N ASN A 352 7.19 31.99 17.07
CA ASN A 352 6.63 30.96 17.94
C ASN A 352 5.37 30.33 17.32
N LEU A 353 5.28 29.01 17.45
CA LEU A 353 4.07 28.26 17.08
C LEU A 353 2.88 28.68 17.95
N LYS A 354 1.74 28.96 17.32
CA LYS A 354 0.45 29.20 17.98
C LYS A 354 -0.56 28.17 17.57
N LEU A 355 -1.40 27.76 18.52
CA LEU A 355 -2.51 26.85 18.26
C LEU A 355 -3.58 27.57 17.40
N PHE A 356 -3.84 27.02 16.23
CA PHE A 356 -4.83 27.52 15.26
C PHE A 356 -6.11 26.70 15.27
N LEU A 357 -5.98 25.36 15.20
CA LEU A 357 -7.09 24.42 15.37
C LEU A 357 -6.90 23.64 16.64
N ASN A 358 -7.98 23.53 17.42
CA ASN A 358 -8.02 22.73 18.63
C ASN A 358 -8.76 21.40 18.35
N ARG A 359 -8.22 20.29 18.84
CA ARG A 359 -8.80 18.93 18.72
C ARG A 359 -10.24 18.79 19.20
N ASN A 360 -10.72 19.68 20.06
CA ASN A 360 -12.11 19.67 20.50
C ASN A 360 -13.06 20.21 19.42
N ASN A 361 -12.57 21.07 18.53
CA ASN A 361 -13.29 21.63 17.40
C ASN A 361 -13.06 20.81 16.13
N ALA A 362 -11.80 20.48 15.83
CA ALA A 362 -11.42 19.59 14.73
C ALA A 362 -11.59 18.12 15.14
N HIS A 363 -12.84 17.67 15.11
CA HIS A 363 -13.25 16.38 15.66
C HIS A 363 -14.32 15.72 14.80
N PHE A 364 -14.05 14.48 14.37
CA PHE A 364 -15.01 13.61 13.74
C PHE A 364 -15.20 12.33 14.53
N SER A 365 -16.45 11.84 14.55
CA SER A 365 -16.78 10.56 15.15
C SER A 365 -17.89 9.91 14.34
N HIS A 366 -17.80 8.60 14.14
CA HIS A 366 -18.84 7.82 13.49
C HIS A 366 -19.02 6.46 14.16
N PHE A 367 -20.22 5.93 14.01
CA PHE A 367 -20.59 4.59 14.41
C PHE A 367 -21.18 3.85 13.22
N ASP A 368 -20.72 2.63 13.01
CA ASP A 368 -21.13 1.81 11.86
C ASP A 368 -21.71 0.48 12.30
N VAL A 369 -22.66 0.00 11.51
CA VAL A 369 -23.17 -1.37 11.57
C VAL A 369 -23.04 -1.98 10.17
N PHE A 370 -22.48 -3.16 10.08
CA PHE A 370 -22.29 -3.83 8.79
C PHE A 370 -22.66 -5.32 8.85
N ALA A 371 -23.08 -5.83 7.70
CA ALA A 371 -23.32 -7.26 7.50
C ALA A 371 -22.96 -7.64 6.08
N ASN A 372 -22.38 -8.81 5.92
CA ASN A 372 -22.06 -9.41 4.63
C ASN A 372 -22.34 -10.91 4.66
N ALA A 373 -23.02 -11.41 3.64
CA ALA A 373 -23.32 -12.83 3.46
C ALA A 373 -22.67 -13.34 2.18
N ARG A 374 -22.03 -14.50 2.29
CA ARG A 374 -21.60 -15.28 1.13
C ARG A 374 -22.41 -16.57 1.08
N LEU A 375 -23.10 -16.74 -0.02
CA LEU A 375 -23.83 -17.95 -0.36
C LEU A 375 -23.04 -18.75 -1.40
N ASN A 376 -23.05 -20.06 -1.25
CA ASN A 376 -22.40 -20.99 -2.16
C ASN A 376 -23.41 -22.09 -2.53
N TYR A 377 -23.73 -22.20 -3.81
CA TYR A 377 -24.58 -23.24 -4.33
C TYR A 377 -24.00 -23.81 -5.63
N ALA A 378 -23.44 -25.01 -5.54
CA ALA A 378 -22.75 -25.68 -6.64
C ALA A 378 -21.62 -24.82 -7.25
N PHE A 379 -21.78 -24.36 -8.47
CA PHE A 379 -20.83 -23.50 -9.17
C PHE A 379 -21.17 -22.00 -9.06
N PHE A 380 -22.31 -21.66 -8.48
CA PHE A 380 -22.78 -20.29 -8.30
C PHE A 380 -22.49 -19.80 -6.89
N TYR A 381 -21.95 -18.60 -6.80
CA TYR A 381 -21.62 -17.91 -5.56
C TYR A 381 -22.23 -16.51 -5.57
N LEU A 382 -22.65 -16.05 -4.41
CA LEU A 382 -23.10 -14.69 -4.20
C LEU A 382 -22.48 -14.13 -2.94
N ASP A 383 -21.78 -13.00 -3.06
CA ASP A 383 -21.30 -12.23 -1.92
C ASP A 383 -22.04 -10.89 -1.92
N ALA A 384 -22.84 -10.63 -0.88
CA ALA A 384 -23.66 -9.43 -0.77
C ALA A 384 -23.65 -8.89 0.65
N GLY A 385 -23.61 -7.57 0.78
CA GLY A 385 -23.58 -6.94 2.08
C GLY A 385 -24.03 -5.48 2.08
N THR A 386 -24.21 -4.96 3.28
CA THR A 386 -24.57 -3.57 3.51
C THR A 386 -23.86 -3.02 4.75
N ARG A 387 -23.67 -1.72 4.77
CA ARG A 387 -23.15 -0.97 5.91
C ARG A 387 -23.93 0.34 6.08
N MET A 388 -24.29 0.63 7.30
CA MET A 388 -24.78 1.92 7.73
C MET A 388 -23.67 2.63 8.50
N THR A 389 -23.36 3.86 8.14
CA THR A 389 -22.44 4.74 8.87
C THR A 389 -23.21 5.94 9.38
N ALA A 390 -23.29 6.10 10.68
CA ALA A 390 -23.85 7.29 11.34
C ALA A 390 -22.69 8.23 11.72
N HIS A 391 -22.44 9.23 10.89
CA HIS A 391 -21.36 10.19 11.07
C HIS A 391 -21.89 11.46 11.75
N LYS A 392 -21.23 11.90 12.82
CA LYS A 392 -21.69 13.06 13.62
C LYS A 392 -21.85 14.34 12.80
N SER A 393 -20.94 14.60 11.85
CA SER A 393 -20.94 15.83 11.03
C SER A 393 -21.65 15.67 9.70
N PHE A 394 -21.68 14.46 9.11
CA PHE A 394 -22.16 14.25 7.74
C PHE A 394 -23.46 13.43 7.67
N GLY A 395 -24.06 13.08 8.81
CA GLY A 395 -25.31 12.33 8.85
C GLY A 395 -25.16 10.84 8.60
N THR A 396 -26.22 10.18 8.18
CA THR A 396 -26.27 8.73 8.01
C THR A 396 -26.17 8.34 6.54
N HIS A 397 -25.22 7.45 6.22
CA HIS A 397 -24.96 6.94 4.88
C HIS A 397 -25.14 5.42 4.84
N TRP A 398 -25.76 4.94 3.77
CA TRP A 398 -25.90 3.52 3.47
C TRP A 398 -25.09 3.16 2.25
N ILE A 399 -24.32 2.08 2.37
CA ILE A 399 -23.56 1.51 1.26
C ILE A 399 -23.87 0.01 1.15
N TYR A 400 -23.70 -0.53 -0.05
CA TYR A 400 -23.94 -1.94 -0.34
C TYR A 400 -22.93 -2.47 -1.34
N ASN A 401 -22.76 -3.79 -1.33
CA ASN A 401 -22.09 -4.54 -2.37
C ASN A 401 -22.94 -5.74 -2.80
N PHE A 402 -22.83 -6.11 -4.06
CA PHE A 402 -23.47 -7.28 -4.62
C PHE A 402 -22.56 -7.90 -5.68
N ASN A 403 -22.07 -9.13 -5.43
CA ASN A 403 -21.03 -9.79 -6.22
C ASN A 403 -21.46 -11.22 -6.55
N PRO A 404 -22.32 -11.45 -7.55
CA PRO A 404 -22.55 -12.78 -8.10
C PRO A 404 -21.34 -13.24 -8.91
N TYR A 405 -20.95 -14.50 -8.76
CA TYR A 405 -19.88 -15.09 -9.56
C TYR A 405 -20.06 -16.60 -9.75
N LEU A 406 -19.46 -17.07 -10.82
CA LEU A 406 -19.37 -18.48 -11.14
C LEU A 406 -17.95 -18.96 -10.86
N TYR A 407 -17.81 -20.12 -10.25
CA TYR A 407 -16.56 -20.82 -10.06
C TYR A 407 -16.75 -22.29 -10.38
N GLN A 408 -15.88 -22.81 -11.23
CA GLN A 408 -15.92 -24.22 -11.63
C GLN A 408 -14.50 -24.79 -11.71
N GLU A 409 -14.35 -26.00 -11.19
CA GLU A 409 -13.15 -26.84 -11.36
C GLU A 409 -13.37 -27.87 -12.45
N PHE A 410 -12.36 -28.05 -13.31
CA PHE A 410 -12.37 -29.06 -14.38
C PHE A 410 -10.98 -29.70 -14.47
N GLY A 411 -10.89 -30.92 -13.91
CA GLY A 411 -9.61 -31.59 -13.73
C GLY A 411 -8.66 -30.75 -12.85
N ASN A 412 -7.46 -30.47 -13.33
CA ASN A 412 -6.46 -29.65 -12.62
C ASN A 412 -6.62 -28.14 -12.86
N TRP A 413 -7.67 -27.70 -13.55
CA TRP A 413 -7.91 -26.30 -13.88
C TRP A 413 -9.10 -25.76 -13.09
N PHE A 414 -9.16 -24.44 -12.98
CA PHE A 414 -10.32 -23.71 -12.50
C PHE A 414 -10.63 -22.54 -13.42
N GLY A 415 -11.88 -22.17 -13.48
CA GLY A 415 -12.36 -20.96 -14.12
C GLY A 415 -13.28 -20.19 -13.18
N LYS A 416 -13.17 -18.88 -13.21
CA LYS A 416 -13.99 -17.96 -12.45
C LYS A 416 -14.38 -16.77 -13.31
N ALA A 417 -15.64 -16.35 -13.22
CA ALA A 417 -16.14 -15.11 -13.81
C ALA A 417 -17.15 -14.48 -12.85
N GLY A 418 -17.05 -13.20 -12.63
CA GLY A 418 -17.91 -12.50 -11.68
C GLY A 418 -18.24 -11.08 -12.12
N TYR A 419 -19.35 -10.58 -11.58
CA TYR A 419 -19.74 -9.19 -11.66
C TYR A 419 -19.82 -8.61 -10.26
N THR A 420 -19.33 -7.40 -10.09
CA THR A 420 -19.37 -6.67 -8.83
C THR A 420 -20.04 -5.32 -9.05
N ILE A 421 -21.03 -5.01 -8.24
CA ILE A 421 -21.50 -3.65 -8.03
C ILE A 421 -21.30 -3.31 -6.55
N GLY A 422 -20.71 -2.15 -6.28
CA GLY A 422 -20.50 -1.68 -4.91
C GLY A 422 -20.59 -0.18 -4.83
N THR A 423 -21.14 0.29 -3.74
CA THR A 423 -21.16 1.71 -3.38
C THR A 423 -20.14 1.99 -2.29
N ALA A 424 -19.66 3.23 -2.25
CA ALA A 424 -18.75 3.71 -1.22
C ALA A 424 -18.96 5.20 -1.01
N PHE A 425 -18.56 5.72 0.14
CA PHE A 425 -18.44 7.16 0.35
C PHE A 425 -17.06 7.49 0.92
N ILE A 426 -16.64 8.73 0.75
CA ILE A 426 -15.39 9.27 1.29
C ILE A 426 -15.75 10.50 2.10
N SER A 427 -15.51 10.45 3.39
CA SER A 427 -15.67 11.62 4.25
C SER A 427 -14.56 12.63 3.98
N PRO A 428 -14.85 13.94 3.96
CA PRO A 428 -13.81 14.95 4.02
C PRO A 428 -12.85 14.70 5.20
N THR A 429 -11.59 15.08 5.05
CA THR A 429 -10.63 15.03 6.17
C THR A 429 -10.89 16.17 7.16
N LEU A 430 -10.29 16.08 8.35
CA LEU A 430 -10.31 17.19 9.30
C LEU A 430 -9.72 18.46 8.70
N TYR A 431 -8.61 18.34 7.96
CA TYR A 431 -7.98 19.48 7.29
C TYR A 431 -8.88 20.09 6.21
N GLN A 432 -9.53 19.29 5.38
CA GLN A 432 -10.43 19.77 4.33
C GLN A 432 -11.62 20.57 4.90
N THR A 433 -12.12 20.13 6.05
CA THR A 433 -13.31 20.75 6.70
C THR A 433 -12.94 21.99 7.50
N PHE A 434 -11.87 21.91 8.30
CA PHE A 434 -11.55 22.97 9.26
C PHE A 434 -10.46 23.93 8.76
N GLY A 435 -9.73 23.58 7.68
CA GLY A 435 -8.67 24.38 7.12
C GLY A 435 -7.47 24.54 8.05
N ASP A 436 -6.62 25.48 7.74
CA ASP A 436 -5.48 25.90 8.57
C ASP A 436 -5.54 27.39 8.96
N GLY A 437 -6.57 28.08 8.48
CA GLY A 437 -6.84 29.48 8.75
C GLY A 437 -5.84 30.49 8.15
N GLN A 438 -4.83 29.99 7.45
CA GLN A 438 -3.81 30.83 6.78
C GLN A 438 -3.89 30.66 5.25
N TRP A 439 -3.80 29.44 4.76
CA TRP A 439 -3.81 29.11 3.34
C TRP A 439 -5.10 28.45 2.89
N THR A 440 -5.77 27.76 3.83
CA THR A 440 -6.99 27.01 3.56
C THR A 440 -8.08 27.47 4.52
N ALA A 441 -9.10 28.13 3.99
CA ALA A 441 -10.28 28.54 4.76
C ALA A 441 -11.14 27.30 5.13
N PRO A 442 -11.82 27.30 6.27
CA PRO A 442 -12.73 26.22 6.64
C PRO A 442 -13.97 26.17 5.72
N ASN A 443 -14.52 24.97 5.55
CA ASN A 443 -15.77 24.77 4.84
C ASN A 443 -16.63 23.69 5.52
N ASP A 444 -17.55 24.13 6.35
CA ASP A 444 -18.52 23.30 7.07
C ASP A 444 -19.68 22.77 6.19
N LYS A 445 -19.74 23.22 4.92
CA LYS A 445 -20.73 22.79 3.93
C LYS A 445 -20.26 21.63 3.05
N LEU A 446 -19.05 21.12 3.28
CA LEU A 446 -18.58 19.96 2.56
C LEU A 446 -19.48 18.74 2.82
N THR A 447 -19.79 18.05 1.75
CA THR A 447 -20.49 16.76 1.79
C THR A 447 -19.54 15.61 1.44
N PRO A 448 -19.79 14.39 1.97
CA PRO A 448 -19.02 13.24 1.55
C PRO A 448 -19.15 12.96 0.05
N GLU A 449 -18.04 12.59 -0.55
CA GLU A 449 -18.01 12.08 -1.90
C GLU A 449 -18.67 10.70 -1.96
N THR A 450 -19.51 10.44 -2.95
CA THR A 450 -20.17 9.16 -3.15
C THR A 450 -19.70 8.48 -4.44
N ASN A 451 -19.55 7.17 -4.39
CA ASN A 451 -19.03 6.36 -5.49
C ASN A 451 -19.94 5.15 -5.75
N VAL A 452 -20.15 4.86 -7.04
CA VAL A 452 -20.74 3.61 -7.52
C VAL A 452 -19.76 2.96 -8.48
N SER A 453 -19.34 1.73 -8.18
CA SER A 453 -18.38 0.97 -8.96
C SER A 453 -19.02 -0.26 -9.57
N HIS A 454 -18.77 -0.51 -10.83
CA HIS A 454 -19.14 -1.73 -11.58
C HIS A 454 -17.85 -2.41 -12.04
N GLU A 455 -17.77 -3.72 -11.88
CA GLU A 455 -16.62 -4.51 -12.32
C GLU A 455 -17.08 -5.85 -12.88
N ILE A 456 -16.50 -6.26 -14.00
CA ILE A 456 -16.50 -7.63 -14.47
C ILE A 456 -15.09 -8.17 -14.29
N ASN A 457 -14.94 -9.29 -13.61
CA ASN A 457 -13.65 -9.92 -13.40
C ASN A 457 -13.68 -11.38 -13.83
N PHE A 458 -12.52 -11.89 -14.22
CA PHE A 458 -12.32 -13.29 -14.52
C PHE A 458 -10.96 -13.76 -14.03
N SER A 459 -10.87 -15.05 -13.76
CA SER A 459 -9.63 -15.75 -13.49
C SER A 459 -9.70 -17.15 -14.06
N PHE A 460 -8.61 -17.60 -14.68
CA PHE A 460 -8.47 -18.92 -15.23
C PHE A 460 -7.06 -19.45 -14.93
N GLY A 461 -6.95 -20.71 -14.48
CA GLY A 461 -5.63 -21.22 -14.15
C GLY A 461 -5.63 -22.66 -13.66
N LYS A 462 -4.45 -23.15 -13.31
CA LYS A 462 -4.32 -24.44 -12.63
C LYS A 462 -4.65 -24.31 -11.14
N GLN A 463 -5.25 -25.32 -10.55
CA GLN A 463 -5.60 -25.33 -9.12
C GLN A 463 -4.38 -25.12 -8.21
N ASN A 464 -3.22 -25.66 -8.58
CA ASN A 464 -1.93 -25.45 -7.89
C ASN A 464 -1.26 -24.09 -8.21
N ARG A 465 -1.98 -23.21 -8.94
CA ARG A 465 -1.54 -21.87 -9.32
C ARG A 465 -0.21 -21.81 -10.09
N SER A 466 0.21 -22.91 -10.71
CA SER A 466 1.40 -22.88 -11.58
C SER A 466 1.18 -22.07 -12.87
N ILE A 467 -0.05 -21.87 -13.29
CA ILE A 467 -0.46 -20.96 -14.37
C ILE A 467 -1.75 -20.29 -13.91
N VAL A 468 -1.76 -18.95 -13.92
CA VAL A 468 -2.95 -18.15 -13.58
C VAL A 468 -3.04 -16.95 -14.52
N PHE A 469 -4.20 -16.76 -15.11
CA PHE A 469 -4.60 -15.56 -15.85
C PHE A 469 -5.69 -14.83 -15.06
N ASN A 470 -5.55 -13.54 -14.89
CA ASN A 470 -6.53 -12.68 -14.22
C ASN A 470 -6.86 -11.48 -15.10
N GLY A 471 -8.10 -11.02 -15.05
CA GLY A 471 -8.48 -9.78 -15.69
C GLY A 471 -9.68 -9.13 -15.03
N ALA A 472 -9.80 -7.82 -15.23
CA ALA A 472 -10.94 -7.04 -14.80
C ALA A 472 -11.20 -5.89 -15.76
N VAL A 473 -12.46 -5.58 -15.98
CA VAL A 473 -12.92 -4.34 -16.64
C VAL A 473 -13.82 -3.63 -15.64
N TYR A 474 -13.56 -2.36 -15.43
CA TYR A 474 -14.27 -1.60 -14.40
C TYR A 474 -14.70 -0.22 -14.87
N ARG A 475 -15.76 0.30 -14.22
CA ARG A 475 -16.26 1.66 -14.35
C ARG A 475 -16.71 2.17 -12.99
N ARG A 476 -16.29 3.38 -12.63
CA ARG A 476 -16.68 4.07 -11.41
C ARG A 476 -17.30 5.41 -11.72
N PHE A 477 -18.41 5.68 -11.08
CA PHE A 477 -19.09 6.98 -11.07
C PHE A 477 -18.90 7.62 -9.69
N GLN A 478 -18.44 8.84 -9.67
CA GLN A 478 -18.11 9.61 -8.50
C GLN A 478 -18.94 10.89 -8.52
N LYS A 479 -19.62 11.19 -7.43
CA LYS A 479 -20.39 12.44 -7.24
C LYS A 479 -19.81 13.21 -6.07
N ASP A 480 -20.00 14.53 -6.10
CA ASP A 480 -19.59 15.44 -5.04
C ASP A 480 -18.09 15.29 -4.70
N ALA A 481 -17.26 15.14 -5.75
CA ALA A 481 -15.83 14.92 -5.60
C ALA A 481 -15.17 16.08 -4.84
N LEU A 482 -14.32 15.75 -3.86
CA LEU A 482 -13.61 16.73 -3.07
C LEU A 482 -12.44 17.31 -3.86
N SER A 483 -12.38 18.63 -4.00
CA SER A 483 -11.34 19.35 -4.73
C SER A 483 -10.97 20.64 -4.02
N TYR A 484 -9.70 21.03 -4.11
CA TYR A 484 -9.26 22.33 -3.65
C TYR A 484 -9.70 23.41 -4.65
N GLY A 485 -10.41 24.42 -4.17
CA GLY A 485 -10.85 25.58 -4.94
C GLY A 485 -9.81 26.71 -4.93
N ILE A 486 -10.24 27.94 -4.77
CA ILE A 486 -9.35 29.12 -4.73
C ILE A 486 -8.64 29.21 -3.36
N ASP A 487 -9.39 29.08 -2.28
CA ASP A 487 -8.93 29.30 -0.90
C ASP A 487 -9.43 28.21 0.07
N LYS A 488 -10.24 27.25 -0.39
CA LYS A 488 -10.83 26.18 0.41
C LYS A 488 -11.20 24.97 -0.42
N TYR A 489 -11.43 23.86 0.25
CA TYR A 489 -11.99 22.67 -0.38
C TYR A 489 -13.47 22.85 -0.69
N THR A 490 -13.92 22.30 -1.82
CA THR A 490 -15.30 22.32 -2.30
C THR A 490 -15.67 20.98 -2.91
N ASN A 491 -16.96 20.71 -2.99
CA ASN A 491 -17.45 19.60 -3.79
C ASN A 491 -17.61 20.08 -5.26
N ILE A 492 -17.12 19.30 -6.19
CA ILE A 492 -17.25 19.51 -7.64
C ILE A 492 -18.13 18.45 -8.27
N GLU A 493 -18.60 18.69 -9.49
CA GLU A 493 -19.35 17.71 -10.26
C GLU A 493 -18.59 16.40 -10.43
N GLY A 494 -19.35 15.34 -10.66
CA GLY A 494 -18.86 13.99 -10.64
C GLY A 494 -17.88 13.65 -11.75
N LEU A 495 -17.03 12.69 -11.45
CA LEU A 495 -16.06 12.11 -12.35
C LEU A 495 -16.49 10.70 -12.76
N ARG A 496 -16.15 10.29 -13.96
CA ARG A 496 -16.29 8.91 -14.40
C ARG A 496 -14.91 8.35 -14.71
N THR A 497 -14.53 7.29 -14.01
CA THR A 497 -13.29 6.54 -14.25
C THR A 497 -13.65 5.19 -14.87
N GLN A 498 -12.88 4.76 -15.87
CA GLN A 498 -13.01 3.45 -16.49
C GLN A 498 -11.64 2.89 -16.84
N GLY A 499 -11.54 1.56 -16.87
CA GLY A 499 -10.27 0.93 -17.19
C GLY A 499 -10.37 -0.57 -17.25
N PHE A 500 -9.22 -1.19 -17.52
CA PHE A 500 -9.07 -2.64 -17.45
C PHE A 500 -7.69 -3.03 -16.93
N GLU A 501 -7.62 -4.21 -16.38
CA GLU A 501 -6.42 -4.86 -15.87
C GLU A 501 -6.33 -6.27 -16.44
N ALA A 502 -5.13 -6.71 -16.76
CA ALA A 502 -4.85 -8.08 -17.15
C ALA A 502 -3.52 -8.51 -16.54
N GLY A 503 -3.42 -9.76 -16.11
CA GLY A 503 -2.20 -10.31 -15.53
C GLY A 503 -2.05 -11.79 -15.82
N VAL A 504 -0.81 -12.24 -15.85
CA VAL A 504 -0.43 -13.64 -16.01
C VAL A 504 0.74 -13.97 -15.09
N ASP A 505 0.65 -15.11 -14.41
CA ASP A 505 1.72 -15.71 -13.62
C ASP A 505 1.92 -17.16 -14.08
N VAL A 506 3.17 -17.52 -14.36
CA VAL A 506 3.54 -18.86 -14.83
C VAL A 506 4.75 -19.36 -14.04
N ARG A 507 4.56 -20.49 -13.36
CA ARG A 507 5.65 -21.29 -12.78
C ARG A 507 5.89 -22.48 -13.72
N VAL A 508 6.93 -22.41 -14.53
CA VAL A 508 7.26 -23.48 -15.49
C VAL A 508 7.67 -24.74 -14.72
N ASN A 509 8.54 -24.57 -13.74
CA ASN A 509 9.05 -25.62 -12.86
C ASN A 509 9.56 -25.00 -11.55
N SER A 510 10.34 -25.72 -10.76
CA SER A 510 10.96 -25.20 -9.53
C SER A 510 12.04 -24.15 -9.76
N PHE A 511 12.57 -24.04 -11.00
CA PHE A 511 13.69 -23.14 -11.34
C PHE A 511 13.25 -21.84 -12.00
N ILE A 512 12.12 -21.84 -12.73
CA ILE A 512 11.71 -20.70 -13.55
C ILE A 512 10.28 -20.31 -13.24
N LYS A 513 10.09 -19.06 -12.83
CA LYS A 513 8.81 -18.39 -12.71
C LYS A 513 8.86 -17.07 -13.49
N PHE A 514 7.82 -16.73 -14.22
CA PHE A 514 7.67 -15.43 -14.85
C PHE A 514 6.23 -14.96 -14.82
N GLY A 515 6.05 -13.69 -14.97
CA GLY A 515 4.72 -13.10 -15.01
C GLY A 515 4.74 -11.64 -15.41
N GLY A 516 3.57 -11.08 -15.51
CA GLY A 516 3.41 -9.67 -15.81
C GLY A 516 1.98 -9.23 -15.74
N ASN A 517 1.80 -7.94 -15.69
CA ASN A 517 0.49 -7.31 -15.69
C ASN A 517 0.50 -6.05 -16.55
N PHE A 518 -0.68 -5.70 -17.02
CA PHE A 518 -0.96 -4.47 -17.73
C PHE A 518 -2.21 -3.83 -17.15
N SER A 519 -2.22 -2.52 -17.02
CA SER A 519 -3.38 -1.74 -16.61
C SER A 519 -3.58 -0.53 -17.52
N PHE A 520 -4.84 -0.26 -17.81
CA PHE A 520 -5.28 0.95 -18.52
C PHE A 520 -6.33 1.66 -17.68
N VAL A 521 -6.22 2.99 -17.57
CA VAL A 521 -7.20 3.84 -16.88
C VAL A 521 -7.43 5.14 -17.62
N GLU A 522 -8.68 5.58 -17.64
CA GLU A 522 -9.10 6.86 -18.18
C GLU A 522 -10.15 7.50 -17.28
N LYS A 523 -10.04 8.80 -17.06
CA LYS A 523 -11.09 9.61 -16.44
C LYS A 523 -11.79 10.47 -17.49
N LYS A 524 -13.10 10.55 -17.38
CA LYS A 524 -13.96 11.41 -18.21
C LYS A 524 -14.60 12.47 -17.33
N THR A 525 -14.31 13.71 -17.65
CA THR A 525 -14.77 14.91 -16.97
C THR A 525 -14.61 16.09 -17.94
N ASP A 526 -15.17 17.24 -17.62
CA ASP A 526 -15.05 18.46 -18.41
C ASP A 526 -13.61 19.00 -18.45
N ASN A 527 -12.78 18.68 -17.45
CA ASN A 527 -11.34 18.96 -17.44
C ASN A 527 -10.52 17.67 -17.26
N PRO A 528 -10.31 16.88 -18.34
CA PRO A 528 -9.61 15.59 -18.26
C PRO A 528 -8.14 15.72 -17.87
N GLU A 529 -7.47 16.82 -18.18
CA GLU A 529 -6.05 17.03 -17.85
C GLU A 529 -5.84 17.14 -16.34
N SER A 530 -6.62 17.99 -15.69
CA SER A 530 -6.58 18.13 -14.23
C SER A 530 -6.96 16.83 -13.52
N ALA A 531 -7.98 16.11 -14.00
CA ALA A 531 -8.45 14.88 -13.42
C ALA A 531 -7.43 13.71 -13.53
N MET A 532 -6.51 13.78 -14.50
CA MET A 532 -5.47 12.77 -14.76
C MET A 532 -4.06 13.24 -14.36
N LEU A 533 -3.97 14.25 -13.50
CA LEU A 533 -2.68 14.78 -13.05
C LEU A 533 -1.82 13.67 -12.45
N ARG A 534 -0.63 13.47 -13.00
CA ARG A 534 0.35 12.43 -12.63
C ARG A 534 -0.15 10.99 -12.75
N ILE A 535 -1.27 10.76 -13.43
CA ILE A 535 -1.83 9.41 -13.62
C ILE A 535 -1.54 8.95 -15.05
N PRO A 536 -0.64 7.98 -15.26
CA PRO A 536 -0.41 7.42 -16.59
C PRO A 536 -1.62 6.58 -17.03
N LYS A 537 -2.06 6.75 -18.28
CA LYS A 537 -3.16 5.93 -18.83
C LYS A 537 -2.80 4.45 -18.94
N GLN A 538 -1.53 4.15 -19.15
CA GLN A 538 -1.03 2.79 -19.39
C GLN A 538 0.14 2.50 -18.47
N ARG A 539 0.13 1.29 -17.89
CA ARG A 539 1.22 0.78 -17.07
C ARG A 539 1.38 -0.71 -17.33
N ALA A 540 2.61 -1.18 -17.26
CA ALA A 540 2.91 -2.59 -17.31
C ALA A 540 4.06 -2.94 -16.37
N ASN A 541 3.97 -4.10 -15.76
CA ASN A 541 5.07 -4.69 -15.01
C ASN A 541 5.28 -6.12 -15.51
N SER A 542 6.53 -6.56 -15.53
CA SER A 542 6.86 -7.96 -15.80
C SER A 542 8.06 -8.40 -14.99
N TYR A 543 8.15 -9.69 -14.73
CA TYR A 543 9.27 -10.26 -14.00
C TYR A 543 9.64 -11.66 -14.53
N VAL A 544 10.91 -12.00 -14.33
CA VAL A 544 11.44 -13.35 -14.50
C VAL A 544 12.24 -13.69 -13.25
N GLU A 545 11.93 -14.82 -12.61
CA GLU A 545 12.66 -15.36 -11.47
C GLU A 545 13.32 -16.68 -11.88
N ILE A 546 14.61 -16.80 -11.64
CA ILE A 546 15.41 -17.98 -11.94
C ILE A 546 16.09 -18.45 -10.64
N SER A 547 15.83 -19.68 -10.25
CA SER A 547 16.53 -20.36 -9.15
C SER A 547 17.59 -21.27 -9.75
N THR A 548 18.89 -20.93 -9.64
CA THR A 548 19.96 -21.65 -10.34
C THR A 548 20.56 -22.78 -9.51
N PHE A 549 20.84 -22.51 -8.25
CA PHE A 549 21.41 -23.46 -7.29
C PHE A 549 20.60 -23.43 -6.00
N LYS A 550 20.87 -24.36 -5.11
CA LYS A 550 20.24 -24.38 -3.79
C LYS A 550 20.48 -23.04 -3.08
N GLY A 551 19.38 -22.34 -2.79
CA GLY A 551 19.41 -21.05 -2.09
C GLY A 551 19.75 -19.84 -2.96
N ASN A 552 19.93 -19.98 -4.30
CA ASN A 552 20.18 -18.85 -5.20
C ASN A 552 18.93 -18.48 -6.01
N LYS A 553 18.58 -17.20 -6.04
CA LYS A 553 17.49 -16.67 -6.85
C LYS A 553 17.96 -15.40 -7.57
N ILE A 554 17.74 -15.34 -8.87
CA ILE A 554 17.99 -14.16 -9.70
C ILE A 554 16.64 -13.67 -10.21
N ASN A 555 16.36 -12.38 -10.01
CA ASN A 555 15.14 -11.74 -10.43
C ASN A 555 15.43 -10.62 -11.41
N PHE A 556 14.70 -10.61 -12.51
CA PHE A 556 14.63 -9.49 -13.44
C PHE A 556 13.24 -8.89 -13.34
N THR A 557 13.15 -7.59 -13.12
CA THR A 557 11.88 -6.87 -13.11
C THR A 557 11.91 -5.74 -14.13
N HIS A 558 10.77 -5.51 -14.75
CA HIS A 558 10.56 -4.42 -15.69
C HIS A 558 9.31 -3.66 -15.29
N THR A 559 9.38 -2.33 -15.35
CA THR A 559 8.26 -1.41 -15.12
C THR A 559 8.18 -0.44 -16.29
N PHE A 560 7.02 -0.38 -16.93
CA PHE A 560 6.65 0.61 -17.94
C PHE A 560 5.65 1.59 -17.35
N ILE A 561 5.94 2.88 -17.44
CA ILE A 561 5.06 3.99 -17.07
C ILE A 561 4.77 4.79 -18.33
N GLY A 562 3.51 4.88 -18.71
CA GLY A 562 3.05 5.61 -19.89
C GLY A 562 3.13 7.12 -19.74
N ARG A 563 2.92 7.82 -20.86
CA ARG A 563 2.85 9.28 -20.91
C ARG A 563 1.77 9.81 -19.96
N ARG A 564 2.05 10.93 -19.28
CA ARG A 564 1.17 11.54 -18.29
C ARG A 564 1.28 13.06 -18.26
N HIS A 565 0.21 13.70 -17.88
CA HIS A 565 0.15 15.14 -17.62
C HIS A 565 0.73 15.44 -16.25
N ASP A 566 1.48 16.55 -16.14
CA ASP A 566 1.98 17.10 -14.88
C ASP A 566 1.93 18.63 -14.92
N VAL A 567 2.04 19.25 -13.76
CA VAL A 567 2.04 20.70 -13.60
C VAL A 567 3.08 21.13 -12.57
N TYR A 568 3.79 22.19 -12.85
CA TYR A 568 4.60 22.91 -11.89
C TYR A 568 4.28 24.42 -11.93
N TYR A 569 4.65 25.13 -10.88
CA TYR A 569 4.46 26.57 -10.82
C TYR A 569 5.80 27.28 -11.04
N ASP A 570 5.83 28.27 -11.92
CA ASP A 570 7.01 29.10 -12.15
C ASP A 570 7.22 30.09 -10.99
N SER A 571 8.31 30.87 -11.05
CA SER A 571 8.65 31.87 -10.02
C SER A 571 7.60 32.98 -9.83
N ALA A 572 6.67 33.14 -10.77
CA ALA A 572 5.54 34.06 -10.69
C ALA A 572 4.24 33.35 -10.24
N PHE A 573 4.33 32.13 -9.71
CA PHE A 573 3.22 31.27 -9.30
C PHE A 573 2.21 30.94 -10.40
N ARG A 574 2.63 30.95 -11.67
CA ARG A 574 1.79 30.59 -12.80
C ARG A 574 1.91 29.11 -13.10
N PRO A 575 0.79 28.37 -13.27
CA PRO A 575 0.83 26.95 -13.59
C PRO A 575 1.40 26.71 -14.99
N GLN A 576 2.38 25.84 -15.08
CA GLN A 576 3.02 25.39 -16.31
C GLN A 576 2.62 23.92 -16.55
N ASN A 577 1.74 23.70 -17.52
CA ASN A 577 1.26 22.38 -17.89
C ASN A 577 2.29 21.68 -18.80
N VAL A 578 2.66 20.46 -18.48
CA VAL A 578 3.63 19.65 -19.21
C VAL A 578 3.14 18.23 -19.42
N TYR A 579 3.63 17.60 -20.49
CA TYR A 579 3.42 16.17 -20.71
C TYR A 579 4.75 15.44 -20.53
N LEU A 580 4.81 14.60 -19.52
CA LEU A 580 5.97 13.74 -19.27
C LEU A 580 5.96 12.55 -20.23
N SER A 581 7.12 12.26 -20.81
CA SER A 581 7.32 11.09 -21.68
C SER A 581 7.16 9.78 -20.89
N ASP A 582 6.82 8.73 -21.60
CA ASP A 582 6.88 7.37 -21.09
C ASP A 582 8.32 6.91 -20.82
N PHE A 583 8.45 5.95 -19.94
CA PHE A 583 9.73 5.33 -19.64
C PHE A 583 9.62 3.85 -19.24
N ASN A 584 10.75 3.15 -19.41
CA ASN A 584 10.94 1.78 -19.01
C ASN A 584 12.11 1.69 -18.03
N LEU A 585 11.88 1.04 -16.90
CA LEU A 585 12.92 0.73 -15.92
C LEU A 585 13.12 -0.77 -15.81
N PHE A 586 14.38 -1.19 -15.78
CA PHE A 586 14.77 -2.58 -15.64
C PHE A 586 15.64 -2.74 -14.40
N ASN A 587 15.33 -3.72 -13.56
CA ASN A 587 16.10 -4.00 -12.35
C ASN A 587 16.52 -5.46 -12.32
N VAL A 588 17.64 -5.73 -11.65
CA VAL A 588 18.18 -7.07 -11.41
C VAL A 588 18.39 -7.25 -9.92
N GLY A 589 17.86 -8.33 -9.36
CA GLY A 589 18.06 -8.73 -7.99
C GLY A 589 18.71 -10.11 -7.90
N ILE A 590 19.61 -10.29 -6.95
CA ILE A 590 20.21 -11.58 -6.62
C ILE A 590 20.00 -11.79 -5.12
N ASN A 591 19.45 -12.96 -4.76
CA ASN A 591 19.31 -13.39 -3.38
C ASN A 591 20.03 -14.73 -3.23
N GLN A 592 20.97 -14.82 -2.30
CA GLN A 592 21.77 -16.00 -2.03
C GLN A 592 21.66 -16.42 -0.57
N GLN A 593 20.99 -17.51 -0.32
CA GLN A 593 21.08 -18.21 0.96
C GLN A 593 22.42 -18.95 1.02
N ILE A 594 23.38 -18.41 1.76
CA ILE A 594 24.74 -18.95 1.88
C ILE A 594 24.72 -20.24 2.73
N ASN A 595 23.94 -20.19 3.81
CA ASN A 595 23.65 -21.35 4.67
C ASN A 595 22.29 -21.14 5.35
N ASN A 596 21.90 -22.03 6.28
CA ASN A 596 20.60 -21.95 6.96
C ASN A 596 20.40 -20.67 7.78
N ASN A 597 21.49 -20.00 8.14
CA ASN A 597 21.53 -18.84 9.03
C ASN A 597 21.88 -17.54 8.31
N LEU A 598 22.61 -17.61 7.20
CA LEU A 598 23.17 -16.44 6.50
C LEU A 598 22.57 -16.29 5.11
N ASN A 599 21.97 -15.14 4.86
CA ASN A 599 21.47 -14.73 3.57
C ASN A 599 22.16 -13.42 3.12
N ALA A 600 22.53 -13.34 1.86
CA ALA A 600 23.04 -12.12 1.25
C ALA A 600 22.21 -11.78 0.02
N TYR A 601 22.00 -10.49 -0.23
CA TYR A 601 21.24 -10.03 -1.39
C TYR A 601 21.86 -8.78 -2.01
N PHE A 602 21.65 -8.67 -3.32
CA PHE A 602 22.08 -7.52 -4.11
C PHE A 602 20.96 -7.11 -5.06
N GLN A 603 20.69 -5.81 -5.14
CA GLN A 603 19.74 -5.22 -6.08
C GLN A 603 20.45 -4.16 -6.91
N LEU A 604 20.25 -4.17 -8.21
CA LEU A 604 20.68 -3.13 -9.13
C LEU A 604 19.46 -2.57 -9.84
N ASN A 605 19.05 -1.39 -9.43
CA ASN A 605 17.88 -0.70 -9.96
C ASN A 605 18.28 0.19 -11.14
N ASN A 606 17.36 0.33 -12.12
CA ASN A 606 17.60 1.08 -13.35
C ASN A 606 18.95 0.68 -13.99
N PHE A 607 19.19 -0.63 -14.19
CA PHE A 607 20.51 -1.10 -14.57
C PHE A 607 20.95 -0.60 -15.95
N LEU A 608 20.02 -0.21 -16.83
CA LEU A 608 20.30 0.43 -18.12
C LEU A 608 20.66 1.91 -17.99
N ASN A 609 20.61 2.47 -16.78
CA ASN A 609 20.86 3.88 -16.50
C ASN A 609 20.02 4.83 -17.35
N LYS A 610 18.73 4.51 -17.50
CA LYS A 610 17.79 5.35 -18.24
C LYS A 610 17.60 6.67 -17.51
N ASP A 611 17.72 7.78 -18.22
CA ASP A 611 17.28 9.09 -17.75
C ASP A 611 15.75 9.22 -17.98
N TYR A 612 15.02 9.69 -16.98
CA TYR A 612 13.57 9.79 -17.00
C TYR A 612 13.08 10.86 -16.02
N VAL A 613 11.80 11.22 -16.10
CA VAL A 613 11.15 12.14 -15.18
C VAL A 613 9.93 11.45 -14.60
N ASP A 614 9.84 11.36 -13.26
CA ASP A 614 8.65 10.84 -12.58
C ASP A 614 7.68 11.96 -12.20
N VAL A 615 8.16 13.01 -11.55
CA VAL A 615 7.46 14.25 -11.26
C VAL A 615 8.30 15.40 -11.80
N ILE A 616 7.64 16.34 -12.51
CA ILE A 616 8.35 17.48 -13.10
C ILE A 616 9.05 18.33 -12.04
N GLY A 617 10.28 18.70 -12.31
CA GLY A 617 11.08 19.56 -11.42
C GLY A 617 11.71 18.86 -10.23
N TYR A 618 11.55 17.52 -10.12
CA TYR A 618 12.18 16.73 -9.06
C TYR A 618 13.20 15.73 -9.61
N THR A 619 14.24 15.47 -8.83
CA THR A 619 15.32 14.57 -9.20
C THR A 619 14.86 13.10 -9.13
N THR A 620 15.18 12.34 -10.17
CA THR A 620 14.95 10.89 -10.23
C THR A 620 16.25 10.12 -9.98
N LYS A 621 16.11 8.91 -9.45
CA LYS A 621 17.25 8.03 -9.18
C LYS A 621 17.81 7.45 -10.48
N ASN A 622 19.08 7.70 -10.73
CA ASN A 622 19.84 7.02 -11.78
C ASN A 622 20.05 5.53 -11.41
N ARG A 623 20.92 4.82 -12.13
CA ARG A 623 21.36 3.48 -11.73
C ARG A 623 21.82 3.50 -10.28
N ASN A 624 21.24 2.65 -9.46
CA ASN A 624 21.54 2.58 -8.05
C ASN A 624 21.49 1.14 -7.54
N PHE A 625 22.21 0.89 -6.46
CA PHE A 625 22.32 -0.46 -5.91
C PHE A 625 21.93 -0.50 -4.44
N VAL A 626 21.60 -1.71 -3.99
CA VAL A 626 21.46 -2.09 -2.58
C VAL A 626 22.18 -3.41 -2.39
N PHE A 627 23.02 -3.52 -1.37
CA PHE A 627 23.63 -4.76 -0.92
C PHE A 627 23.32 -4.97 0.56
N GLY A 628 22.91 -6.17 0.95
CA GLY A 628 22.60 -6.48 2.33
C GLY A 628 22.91 -7.91 2.72
N ILE A 629 23.04 -8.07 4.03
CA ILE A 629 23.31 -9.35 4.68
C ILE A 629 22.36 -9.49 5.87
N ASP A 630 21.72 -10.65 5.99
CA ASP A 630 20.85 -11.02 7.09
C ASP A 630 21.38 -12.30 7.75
N TYR A 631 21.50 -12.29 9.06
CA TYR A 631 21.93 -13.43 9.85
C TYR A 631 20.87 -13.80 10.90
N LYS A 632 20.57 -15.08 10.98
CA LYS A 632 19.58 -15.67 11.87
C LYS A 632 20.27 -16.61 12.86
N PHE A 633 20.11 -16.36 14.15
CA PHE A 633 20.62 -17.17 15.24
C PHE A 633 19.65 -18.28 15.67
#